data_a8a8d218e81dab96451029cce8d99cd7
#
_entry.id   a8a8d218e81dab96451029cce8d99cd7
#
_cell.length_a   1.000
_cell.length_b   1.000
_cell.length_c   1.000
_cell.angle_alpha   90.00
_cell.angle_beta   90.00
_cell.angle_gamma   90.00
#
_symmetry.space_group_name_H-M   'P 1'
#
loop_
_entity.id
_entity.type
_entity.pdbx_description
1 polymer ?
#
loop_
_entity_poly.entity_id
_entity_poly.type
_entity_poly.pdbx_seq_one_letter_code
_entity_poly.pdbx_strand_id
1 'polypeptide(L)'
;RDTLDEKLTGLGAGADDYLTKPFAIQELEARLRALIRRERRQVGAEVLKVADLVLDPASLRATRAGSELQLSPIGLKLLTILMRESPRVVSRQEIEREIWGNGLPDSDTLRSHLYNLRKTIDKPFEKPLLHTVQSAGYRIADIEQPPA
;
A
#
# COMPACT_ATOMS: atom_id res chain seq x y z
N ARG A 1 14.39 -2.78 -34.55
CA ARG A 1 13.98 -3.05 -34.06
C ARG A 1 13.30 -3.24 -33.82
N ASP A 2 12.95 -3.68 -33.84
CA ASP A 2 12.00 -3.99 -33.47
C ASP A 2 11.37 -3.42 -32.81
N THR A 3 10.69 -2.72 -32.78
CA THR A 3 10.02 -2.36 -32.13
C THR A 3 9.26 -2.13 -31.37
N LEU A 4 8.80 -1.77 -31.46
CA LEU A 4 8.06 -1.47 -30.66
C LEU A 4 8.38 -0.85 -29.52
N ASP A 5 9.32 -0.74 -29.59
CA ASP A 5 9.70 -0.42 -28.66
C ASP A 5 10.27 0.44 -28.71
N GLU A 6 10.54 0.69 -29.51
CA GLU A 6 10.88 1.12 -29.42
C GLU A 6 10.20 1.68 -29.59
N LYS A 7 9.42 1.58 -30.04
CA LYS A 7 8.57 1.77 -29.94
C LYS A 7 7.74 1.91 -29.13
N LEU A 8 7.45 2.23 -29.34
CA LEU A 8 6.79 2.47 -28.51
C LEU A 8 7.38 2.99 -27.61
N THR A 9 8.28 3.17 -28.15
CA THR A 9 8.83 3.20 -27.49
C THR A 9 9.13 3.60 -27.15
N GLY A 10 9.09 3.88 -27.54
CA GLY A 10 9.18 3.80 -27.23
C GLY A 10 8.74 3.77 -26.77
N LEU A 11 8.27 4.17 -27.21
CA LEU A 11 7.82 3.74 -26.77
C LEU A 11 8.17 3.22 -26.29
N GLY A 12 8.63 3.59 -26.59
CA GLY A 12 9.12 3.05 -26.29
C GLY A 12 9.66 2.48 -26.72
N ALA A 13 10.20 2.79 -27.53
CA ALA A 13 10.68 2.08 -27.79
C ALA A 13 11.20 1.53 -27.79
N GLY A 14 11.31 1.44 -28.12
CA GLY A 14 11.61 0.69 -28.24
C GLY A 14 11.66 -0.01 -28.23
N ALA A 15 11.60 0.05 -28.68
CA ALA A 15 11.55 -0.78 -28.64
C ALA A 15 11.66 -1.54 -28.53
N ASP A 16 11.76 -1.56 -28.63
CA ASP A 16 11.82 -2.50 -28.74
C ASP A 16 11.87 -3.44 -28.48
N ASP A 17 11.76 -3.63 -28.60
CA ASP A 17 11.71 -4.56 -28.69
C ASP A 17 11.25 -5.45 -28.63
N TYR A 18 11.37 -6.14 -29.23
CA TYR A 18 10.65 -6.97 -29.31
C TYR A 18 10.03 -7.77 -28.45
N LEU A 19 8.94 -8.07 -28.43
CA LEU A 19 8.19 -8.54 -27.27
C LEU A 19 7.10 -9.40 -27.79
N THR A 20 7.37 -10.63 -27.92
CA THR A 20 6.46 -11.51 -28.60
C THR A 20 6.02 -12.68 -27.76
N LYS A 21 6.57 -12.83 -26.57
CA LYS A 21 6.23 -13.96 -25.74
C LYS A 21 5.24 -13.55 -24.68
N PRO A 22 4.41 -14.48 -24.16
CA PRO A 22 3.42 -14.10 -23.12
C PRO A 22 4.03 -13.46 -21.90
N PHE A 23 5.20 -13.93 -21.48
CA PHE A 23 5.82 -13.30 -20.32
C PHE A 23 6.24 -11.87 -20.62
N ALA A 24 6.54 -11.57 -21.88
CA ALA A 24 6.88 -10.21 -22.26
C ALA A 24 5.67 -9.29 -22.13
N ILE A 25 4.48 -9.81 -22.42
CA ILE A 25 3.26 -9.03 -22.25
C ILE A 25 3.03 -8.73 -20.78
N GLN A 26 3.23 -9.71 -19.93
CA GLN A 26 3.09 -9.50 -18.49
C GLN A 26 4.08 -8.46 -17.97
N GLU A 27 5.30 -8.53 -18.48
CA GLU A 27 6.30 -7.55 -18.10
C GLU A 27 5.91 -6.16 -18.53
N LEU A 28 5.37 -6.03 -19.73
CA LEU A 28 4.92 -4.75 -20.23
C LEU A 28 3.79 -4.20 -19.37
N GLU A 29 2.86 -5.04 -18.99
CA GLU A 29 1.77 -4.61 -18.13
C GLU A 29 2.28 -4.11 -16.79
N ALA A 30 3.27 -4.82 -16.22
CA ALA A 30 3.85 -4.40 -14.95
C ALA A 30 4.52 -3.04 -15.07
N ARG A 31 5.21 -2.82 -16.18
CA ARG A 31 5.86 -1.53 -16.41
C ARG A 31 4.85 -0.41 -16.59
N LEU A 32 3.77 -0.69 -17.28
CA LEU A 32 2.73 0.31 -17.46
C LEU A 32 2.09 0.68 -16.13
N ARG A 33 1.83 -0.30 -15.31
CA ARG A 33 1.27 -0.02 -13.99
C ARG A 33 2.23 0.82 -13.15
N ALA A 34 3.51 0.53 -13.24
CA ALA A 34 4.51 1.29 -12.51
C ALA A 34 4.58 2.72 -13.00
N LEU A 35 4.49 2.92 -14.32
CA LEU A 35 4.49 4.26 -14.89
C LEU A 35 3.26 5.05 -14.46
N ILE A 36 2.11 4.41 -14.44
CA ILE A 36 0.88 5.07 -14.01
C ILE A 36 0.99 5.51 -12.57
N ARG A 37 1.53 4.64 -11.71
CA ARG A 37 1.72 5.00 -10.30
C ARG A 37 2.66 6.18 -10.15
N ARG A 38 3.75 6.19 -10.93
CA ARG A 38 4.71 7.28 -10.87
C ARG A 38 4.10 8.59 -11.34
N GLU A 39 3.32 8.52 -12.39
CA GLU A 39 2.69 9.72 -12.93
C GLU A 39 1.71 10.29 -11.93
N ARG A 40 0.96 9.46 -11.27
CA ARG A 40 0.02 9.93 -10.24
C ARG A 40 0.74 10.66 -9.14
N ARG A 41 1.89 10.16 -8.74
CA ARG A 41 2.67 10.81 -7.70
C ARG A 41 3.22 12.15 -8.13
N GLN A 42 3.56 12.27 -9.40
CA GLN A 42 4.12 13.52 -9.91
C GLN A 42 3.06 14.58 -10.11
N VAL A 43 1.90 14.18 -10.57
CA VAL A 43 0.87 15.14 -10.94
C VAL A 43 0.08 15.62 -9.74
N GLY A 44 -0.02 14.83 -8.74
CA GLY A 44 -0.80 15.16 -7.56
C GLY A 44 -0.91 13.90 -6.81
N ALA A 45 0.09 13.68 -5.97
CA ALA A 45 0.16 12.46 -5.21
C ALA A 45 -1.18 12.20 -4.57
N GLU A 46 -1.63 11.00 -4.77
CA GLU A 46 -2.91 10.60 -4.23
C GLU A 46 -2.79 10.48 -2.73
N VAL A 47 -3.39 11.42 -2.03
CA VAL A 47 -3.42 11.40 -0.58
C VAL A 47 -4.47 10.40 -0.14
N LEU A 48 -4.11 9.53 0.78
CA LEU A 48 -5.03 8.50 1.28
C LEU A 48 -5.74 9.03 2.50
N LYS A 49 -7.04 8.81 2.55
CA LYS A 49 -7.86 9.31 3.65
C LYS A 49 -8.86 8.25 4.09
N VAL A 50 -8.96 8.07 5.39
CA VAL A 50 -10.02 7.27 6.00
C VAL A 50 -10.46 8.03 7.24
N ALA A 51 -11.68 8.56 7.22
CA ALA A 51 -12.18 9.44 8.28
C ALA A 51 -11.21 10.60 8.48
N ASP A 52 -10.71 10.79 9.70
CA ASP A 52 -9.76 11.87 9.98
C ASP A 52 -8.30 11.42 9.89
N LEU A 53 -8.06 10.21 9.40
CA LEU A 53 -6.71 9.68 9.21
C LEU A 53 -6.28 10.00 7.77
N VAL A 54 -5.15 10.67 7.65
CA VAL A 54 -4.64 11.13 6.35
C VAL A 54 -3.21 10.68 6.20
N LEU A 55 -2.89 10.12 5.05
CA LEU A 55 -1.53 9.71 4.74
C LEU A 55 -1.14 10.26 3.37
N ASP A 56 -0.04 11.00 3.36
CA ASP A 56 0.52 11.54 2.14
C ASP A 56 1.70 10.66 1.72
N PRO A 57 1.55 9.83 0.71
CA PRO A 57 2.64 8.93 0.33
C PRO A 57 3.85 9.67 -0.22
N ALA A 58 3.65 10.86 -0.78
CA ALA A 58 4.76 11.60 -1.37
C ALA A 58 5.70 12.13 -0.30
N SER A 59 5.17 12.64 0.79
CA SER A 59 5.98 13.20 1.86
C SER A 59 6.21 12.19 2.99
N LEU A 60 5.55 11.05 2.95
CA LEU A 60 5.61 10.01 3.98
C LEU A 60 5.15 10.55 5.32
N ARG A 61 4.12 11.37 5.29
CA ARG A 61 3.57 11.97 6.51
C ARG A 61 2.15 11.48 6.73
N ALA A 62 1.85 11.18 7.97
CA ALA A 62 0.53 10.74 8.37
C ALA A 62 0.04 11.61 9.51
N THR A 63 -1.24 11.97 9.44
CA THR A 63 -1.88 12.75 10.51
C THR A 63 -3.20 12.13 10.85
N ARG A 64 -3.66 12.39 12.07
CA ARG A 64 -5.01 12.04 12.46
C ARG A 64 -5.56 13.17 13.32
N ALA A 65 -6.74 13.63 12.94
CA ALA A 65 -7.38 14.78 13.60
C ALA A 65 -6.44 15.98 13.65
N GLY A 66 -5.63 16.15 12.59
CA GLY A 66 -4.71 17.25 12.50
C GLY A 66 -3.39 17.08 13.23
N SER A 67 -3.23 16.00 13.97
CA SER A 67 -2.01 15.75 14.73
C SER A 67 -1.09 14.83 13.95
N GLU A 68 0.16 15.19 13.85
CA GLU A 68 1.13 14.38 13.12
C GLU A 68 1.44 13.11 13.90
N LEU A 69 1.47 12.00 13.19
CA LEU A 69 1.70 10.69 13.79
C LEU A 69 3.16 10.30 13.62
N GLN A 70 3.74 9.72 14.67
CA GLN A 70 5.13 9.25 14.65
C GLN A 70 5.10 7.75 14.39
N LEU A 71 5.51 7.37 13.19
CA LEU A 71 5.44 5.97 12.77
C LEU A 71 6.85 5.47 12.43
N SER A 72 7.09 4.21 12.77
CA SER A 72 8.31 3.53 12.32
C SER A 72 8.20 3.27 10.82
N PRO A 73 9.34 2.98 10.16
CA PRO A 73 9.26 2.67 8.73
C PRO A 73 8.33 1.51 8.40
N ILE A 74 8.33 0.47 9.23
CA ILE A 74 7.41 -0.65 9.02
C ILE A 74 5.98 -0.22 9.30
N GLY A 75 5.77 0.57 10.35
CA GLY A 75 4.45 1.09 10.64
C GLY A 75 3.88 1.91 9.49
N LEU A 76 4.72 2.72 8.87
CA LEU A 76 4.31 3.52 7.73
C LEU A 76 3.94 2.64 6.54
N LYS A 77 4.71 1.59 6.30
CA LYS A 77 4.38 0.64 5.23
C LYS A 77 3.07 -0.07 5.49
N LEU A 78 2.86 -0.49 6.73
CA LEU A 78 1.59 -1.12 7.11
C LEU A 78 0.42 -0.18 6.88
N LEU A 79 0.56 1.04 7.33
CA LEU A 79 -0.50 2.03 7.18
C LEU A 79 -0.80 2.28 5.71
N THR A 80 0.23 2.38 4.90
CA THR A 80 0.06 2.60 3.47
C THR A 80 -0.72 1.46 2.83
N ILE A 81 -0.34 0.23 3.13
CA ILE A 81 -1.03 -0.93 2.56
C ILE A 81 -2.50 -0.94 2.96
N LEU A 82 -2.76 -0.76 4.24
CA LEU A 82 -4.13 -0.87 4.73
C LEU A 82 -5.01 0.28 4.27
N MET A 83 -4.46 1.48 4.21
CA MET A 83 -5.24 2.62 3.73
C MET A 83 -5.48 2.54 2.22
N ARG A 84 -4.46 2.08 1.48
CA ARG A 84 -4.62 1.93 0.04
C ARG A 84 -5.73 0.94 -0.29
N GLU A 85 -5.85 -0.11 0.50
CA GLU A 85 -6.84 -1.15 0.26
C GLU A 85 -8.16 -0.91 1.00
N SER A 86 -8.23 0.13 1.80
CA SER A 86 -9.42 0.40 2.60
C SER A 86 -10.67 0.49 1.72
N PRO A 87 -11.79 -0.05 2.13
CA PRO A 87 -12.06 -0.75 3.40
C PRO A 87 -11.86 -2.27 3.33
N ARG A 88 -11.16 -2.76 2.33
CA ARG A 88 -10.98 -4.19 2.09
C ARG A 88 -10.12 -4.79 3.21
N VAL A 89 -10.45 -6.02 3.58
CA VAL A 89 -9.64 -6.78 4.51
C VAL A 89 -8.42 -7.30 3.78
N VAL A 90 -7.24 -7.07 4.34
CA VAL A 90 -5.98 -7.54 3.78
C VAL A 90 -5.48 -8.68 4.66
N SER A 91 -5.19 -9.81 4.05
CA SER A 91 -4.76 -10.97 4.80
C SER A 91 -3.35 -10.77 5.35
N ARG A 92 -3.04 -11.52 6.42
CA ARG A 92 -1.72 -11.46 7.00
C ARG A 92 -0.65 -11.82 5.97
N GLN A 93 -0.94 -12.81 5.14
CA GLN A 93 0.03 -13.24 4.15
C GLN A 93 0.29 -12.17 3.09
N GLU A 94 -0.76 -11.47 2.69
CA GLU A 94 -0.58 -10.37 1.74
C GLU A 94 0.31 -9.28 2.33
N ILE A 95 0.06 -8.92 3.58
CA ILE A 95 0.83 -7.89 4.24
C ILE A 95 2.29 -8.31 4.36
N GLU A 96 2.51 -9.52 4.83
CA GLU A 96 3.87 -10.01 5.03
C GLU A 96 4.64 -10.08 3.72
N ARG A 97 3.97 -10.53 2.67
CA ARG A 97 4.62 -10.63 1.37
C ARG A 97 4.99 -9.27 0.82
N GLU A 98 4.13 -8.29 1.00
CA GLU A 98 4.40 -6.97 0.46
C GLU A 98 5.52 -6.27 1.23
N ILE A 99 5.61 -6.47 2.54
CA ILE A 99 6.63 -5.79 3.34
C ILE A 99 7.96 -6.52 3.29
N TRP A 100 7.94 -7.84 3.42
CA TRP A 100 9.18 -8.61 3.57
C TRP A 100 9.49 -9.52 2.39
N GLY A 101 8.57 -9.67 1.47
CA GLY A 101 8.80 -10.54 0.32
C GLY A 101 9.02 -11.97 0.74
N ASN A 102 10.08 -12.58 0.23
CA ASN A 102 10.38 -13.97 0.54
C ASN A 102 11.11 -14.16 1.85
N GLY A 103 11.63 -13.09 2.43
CA GLY A 103 12.29 -13.16 3.72
C GLY A 103 11.34 -12.93 4.85
N LEU A 104 10.33 -13.77 4.97
CA LEU A 104 9.25 -13.56 5.93
C LEU A 104 9.72 -13.75 7.35
N PRO A 105 9.39 -12.81 8.24
CA PRO A 105 9.64 -13.01 9.67
C PRO A 105 8.58 -13.95 10.23
N ASP A 106 8.71 -14.26 11.51
CA ASP A 106 7.66 -15.03 12.14
C ASP A 106 6.43 -14.16 12.35
N SER A 107 5.31 -14.80 12.66
CA SER A 107 4.03 -14.11 12.75
C SER A 107 3.97 -13.11 13.88
N ASP A 108 4.81 -13.27 14.91
CA ASP A 108 4.82 -12.35 16.02
C ASP A 108 5.38 -11.00 15.63
N THR A 109 6.27 -10.95 14.65
CA THR A 109 6.82 -9.68 14.18
C THR A 109 5.73 -8.79 13.61
N LEU A 110 4.89 -9.33 12.74
CA LEU A 110 3.79 -8.56 12.20
C LEU A 110 2.83 -8.12 13.30
N ARG A 111 2.52 -9.03 14.22
CA ARG A 111 1.59 -8.72 15.31
C ARG A 111 2.10 -7.56 16.16
N SER A 112 3.40 -7.54 16.43
CA SER A 112 4.01 -6.46 17.20
C SER A 112 3.91 -5.13 16.47
N HIS A 113 4.16 -5.13 15.16
CA HIS A 113 4.05 -3.91 14.39
C HIS A 113 2.63 -3.41 14.31
N LEU A 114 1.67 -4.31 14.20
CA LEU A 114 0.25 -3.94 14.19
C LEU A 114 -0.17 -3.38 15.54
N TYR A 115 0.33 -3.95 16.60
CA TYR A 115 0.05 -3.43 17.94
C TYR A 115 0.54 -2.00 18.08
N ASN A 116 1.76 -1.75 17.64
CA ASN A 116 2.34 -0.42 17.72
C ASN A 116 1.62 0.57 16.81
N LEU A 117 1.21 0.12 15.65
CA LEU A 117 0.45 0.96 14.74
C LEU A 117 -0.88 1.37 15.37
N ARG A 118 -1.60 0.39 15.95
CA ARG A 118 -2.88 0.68 16.61
C ARG A 118 -2.69 1.65 17.75
N LYS A 119 -1.61 1.50 18.48
CA LYS A 119 -1.30 2.36 19.60
C LYS A 119 -1.09 3.80 19.15
N THR A 120 -0.57 4.00 17.95
CA THR A 120 -0.29 5.33 17.44
C THR A 120 -1.50 5.97 16.78
N ILE A 121 -2.24 5.23 15.96
CA ILE A 121 -3.29 5.83 15.15
C ILE A 121 -4.67 5.76 15.80
N ASP A 122 -4.88 4.86 16.75
CA ASP A 122 -6.22 4.67 17.33
C ASP A 122 -6.31 5.03 18.78
N LYS A 123 -5.35 4.62 19.57
CA LYS A 123 -5.47 4.70 21.02
C LYS A 123 -5.64 6.13 21.54
N PRO A 124 -4.94 7.14 21.00
CA PRO A 124 -5.14 8.51 21.47
C PRO A 124 -6.43 9.14 20.98
N PHE A 125 -7.18 8.45 20.14
CA PHE A 125 -8.36 9.04 19.49
C PHE A 125 -9.60 8.25 19.85
N GLU A 126 -10.76 8.83 19.58
CA GLU A 126 -12.01 8.23 20.01
C GLU A 126 -12.39 7.02 19.21
N LYS A 127 -12.27 7.10 17.89
CA LYS A 127 -12.81 6.07 17.03
C LYS A 127 -11.69 5.19 16.48
N PRO A 128 -11.73 3.89 16.73
CA PRO A 128 -10.72 3.01 16.15
C PRO A 128 -10.97 2.81 14.67
N LEU A 129 -9.90 2.86 13.89
CA LEU A 129 -9.98 2.65 12.45
C LEU A 129 -9.31 1.35 12.02
N LEU A 130 -8.35 0.86 12.78
CA LEU A 130 -7.66 -0.39 12.47
C LEU A 130 -8.39 -1.54 13.11
N HIS A 131 -8.93 -2.42 12.28
CA HIS A 131 -9.76 -3.52 12.75
C HIS A 131 -9.12 -4.85 12.41
N THR A 132 -9.15 -5.75 13.39
CA THR A 132 -8.78 -7.14 13.17
C THR A 132 -10.04 -7.91 12.80
N VAL A 133 -9.99 -8.58 11.65
CA VAL A 133 -11.08 -9.44 11.23
C VAL A 133 -10.62 -10.87 11.43
N GLN A 134 -11.20 -11.52 12.40
CA GLN A 134 -10.73 -12.83 12.86
C GLN A 134 -10.71 -13.82 11.72
N SER A 135 -9.59 -14.52 11.56
CA SER A 135 -9.37 -15.54 10.55
C SER A 135 -9.27 -14.98 9.13
N ALA A 136 -9.38 -13.67 8.95
CA ALA A 136 -9.33 -13.08 7.61
C ALA A 136 -8.16 -12.12 7.45
N GLY A 137 -7.91 -11.25 8.44
CA GLY A 137 -6.82 -10.32 8.34
C GLY A 137 -7.12 -9.02 9.05
N TYR A 138 -6.71 -7.92 8.42
CA TYR A 138 -6.81 -6.60 9.03
C TYR A 138 -7.33 -5.61 7.99
N ARG A 139 -7.97 -4.56 8.48
CA ARG A 139 -8.39 -3.48 7.59
C ARG A 139 -8.43 -2.17 8.33
N ILE A 140 -8.32 -1.09 7.57
CA ILE A 140 -8.57 0.24 8.09
C ILE A 140 -9.85 0.72 7.43
N ALA A 141 -10.82 1.07 8.24
CA ALA A 141 -12.13 1.47 7.73
C ALA A 141 -12.86 2.28 8.79
N ASP A 142 -13.67 3.21 8.30
CA ASP A 142 -14.53 4.02 9.15
C ASP A 142 -15.83 3.30 9.34
N ILE A 143 -15.81 2.29 10.20
CA ILE A 143 -16.98 1.48 10.49
C ILE A 143 -17.11 1.33 11.99
N GLU A 144 -18.31 1.04 12.43
CA GLU A 144 -18.53 0.70 13.81
C GLU A 144 -18.18 -0.75 14.02
N GLN A 145 -17.39 -0.99 15.07
CA GLN A 145 -17.13 -2.37 15.43
C GLN A 145 -18.36 -2.95 16.09
N PRO A 146 -18.75 -4.16 15.72
CA PRO A 146 -19.86 -4.79 16.41
C PRO A 146 -19.50 -5.02 17.86
N PRO A 147 -20.47 -4.95 18.75
CA PRO A 147 -20.18 -5.25 20.16
C PRO A 147 -19.61 -6.64 20.30
N ALA A 148 -18.68 -6.75 21.18
CA ALA A 148 -17.98 -8.02 21.36
C ALA A 148 -18.90 -9.11 21.89
#